data_5990c3c45a335a2f133d05098197edf6
#
_entry.id   5990c3c45a335a2f133d05098197edf6
#
_cell.length_a   1.000
_cell.length_b   1.000
_cell.length_c   1.000
_cell.angle_alpha   90.00
_cell.angle_beta   90.00
_cell.angle_gamma   90.00
#
_symmetry.space_group_name_H-M   'P 1'
#
loop_
_entity.id
_entity.type
_entity.pdbx_description
1 polymer ?
#
loop_
_entity_poly.entity_id
_entity_poly.type
_entity_poly.pdbx_seq_one_letter_code
_entity_poly.pdbx_strand_id
1 'polypeptide(L)'
;MKKILLFFLLMIISCDNQNELNDTFKLNNIKDGVIYEVNIRQYSESGRFDDFTKDIYKLKDLGVKIIWLMPIHPISKVKRKGTLGSYYSISDYKDVNPEFGNKQDFDELIAEAHKNDMLVILDWVANHTGWDHHWIKTNPEYYTTNSKGEITDPINPDTGESWGWTDVADLNFDNMEMQNEMIEAMEYWVNEHNIDGYRADAAHSCPPSFWKKSIERLNNIKNVIMLAESDGYHPGGFELIEMFDMSYNWSGHHVLNNIAKKENNSDDLSFNINRNYKDLSAEHILMNFTSNHDENTWAGTVFDRYGDGAKTFGALTYFLPGIPLIYNGQEYGLEKRLEFFEKDFIPKNKSDFYNFYSILNTIKKENHLLNIDPEVKFEIIELENKNIVCFKRSKENDSMYFIANLSNDTLEFETGIKGSFKTLINNTIYNLGSNKLKAWEFHILK
;
A
#
# COMPACT_ATOMS: atom_id res chain seq x y z
N MET A 1 33.35 24.39 30.31
CA MET A 1 32.01 23.77 30.39
C MET A 1 30.94 24.47 29.57
N LYS A 2 30.83 25.80 29.53
CA LYS A 2 29.78 26.49 28.72
C LYS A 2 29.87 26.29 27.20
N LYS A 3 31.05 26.10 26.60
CA LYS A 3 31.21 25.89 25.14
C LYS A 3 30.80 24.49 24.66
N ILE A 4 30.89 23.47 25.52
CA ILE A 4 30.50 22.08 25.21
C ILE A 4 28.97 21.95 25.21
N LEU A 5 28.29 22.66 26.12
CA LEU A 5 26.82 22.66 26.20
C LEU A 5 26.18 23.32 24.98
N LEU A 6 26.81 24.39 24.43
CA LEU A 6 26.33 25.07 23.22
C LEU A 6 26.48 24.19 21.95
N PHE A 7 27.53 23.35 21.90
CA PHE A 7 27.72 22.42 20.76
C PHE A 7 26.71 21.27 20.79
N PHE A 8 26.36 20.76 21.96
CA PHE A 8 25.31 19.76 22.13
C PHE A 8 23.91 20.31 21.80
N LEU A 9 23.62 21.54 22.19
CA LEU A 9 22.34 22.19 21.86
C LEU A 9 22.21 22.49 20.38
N LEU A 10 23.28 22.86 19.69
CA LEU A 10 23.32 23.06 18.23
C LEU A 10 23.16 21.73 17.46
N MET A 11 23.68 20.61 17.98
CA MET A 11 23.47 19.29 17.35
C MET A 11 22.01 18.82 17.49
N ILE A 12 21.37 19.02 18.64
CA ILE A 12 19.96 18.63 18.83
C ILE A 12 19.05 19.47 17.93
N ILE A 13 19.25 20.78 17.87
CA ILE A 13 18.48 21.69 16.99
C ILE A 13 18.72 21.35 15.50
N SER A 14 19.93 20.92 15.14
CA SER A 14 20.23 20.51 13.75
C SER A 14 19.54 19.20 13.36
N CYS A 15 19.45 18.22 14.28
CA CYS A 15 18.75 16.95 14.02
C CYS A 15 17.23 17.17 13.90
N ASP A 16 16.61 17.92 14.80
CA ASP A 16 15.17 18.20 14.73
C ASP A 16 14.80 18.95 13.43
N ASN A 17 15.56 19.98 13.06
CA ASN A 17 15.34 20.69 11.80
C ASN A 17 15.52 19.84 10.56
N GLN A 18 16.41 18.83 10.60
CA GLN A 18 16.64 17.96 9.45
C GLN A 18 15.51 16.94 9.32
N ASN A 19 14.98 16.43 10.40
CA ASN A 19 13.83 15.53 10.40
C ASN A 19 12.57 16.26 9.90
N GLU A 20 12.26 17.45 10.41
CA GLU A 20 11.12 18.27 9.91
C GLU A 20 11.24 18.59 8.41
N LEU A 21 12.44 18.89 7.91
CA LEU A 21 12.68 19.14 6.49
C LEU A 21 12.50 17.87 5.65
N ASN A 22 12.91 16.71 6.16
CA ASN A 22 12.77 15.42 5.51
C ASN A 22 11.30 15.00 5.43
N ASP A 23 10.55 15.12 6.51
CA ASP A 23 9.12 14.78 6.57
C ASP A 23 8.31 15.71 5.66
N THR A 24 8.61 17.00 5.65
CA THR A 24 7.99 17.96 4.74
C THR A 24 8.30 17.62 3.27
N PHE A 25 9.52 17.19 2.96
CA PHE A 25 9.90 16.77 1.60
C PHE A 25 9.12 15.54 1.16
N LYS A 26 9.05 14.49 1.99
CA LYS A 26 8.30 13.25 1.70
C LYS A 26 6.82 13.56 1.46
N LEU A 27 6.18 14.25 2.40
CA LEU A 27 4.77 14.59 2.31
C LEU A 27 4.44 15.39 1.05
N ASN A 28 5.25 16.41 0.70
CA ASN A 28 5.03 17.22 -0.50
C ASN A 28 5.09 16.41 -1.80
N ASN A 29 5.87 15.32 -1.83
CA ASN A 29 5.99 14.47 -3.01
C ASN A 29 4.84 13.46 -3.15
N ILE A 30 4.14 13.10 -2.08
CA ILE A 30 3.12 12.03 -2.08
C ILE A 30 1.71 12.50 -1.71
N LYS A 31 1.53 13.75 -1.25
CA LYS A 31 0.25 14.25 -0.67
C LYS A 31 -0.97 14.09 -1.57
N ASP A 32 -0.80 14.22 -2.87
CA ASP A 32 -1.84 14.05 -3.90
C ASP A 32 -1.73 12.69 -4.60
N GLY A 33 -0.87 11.79 -4.08
CA GLY A 33 -0.45 10.56 -4.71
C GLY A 33 -1.51 9.47 -4.73
N VAL A 34 -1.29 8.56 -5.66
CA VAL A 34 -1.95 7.27 -5.79
C VAL A 34 -0.86 6.22 -5.96
N ILE A 35 -0.97 5.11 -5.24
CA ILE A 35 -0.04 3.97 -5.38
C ILE A 35 -0.57 3.05 -6.48
N TYR A 36 0.33 2.58 -7.34
CA TYR A 36 0.06 1.51 -8.30
C TYR A 36 0.95 0.31 -7.99
N GLU A 37 0.34 -0.76 -7.51
CA GLU A 37 1.02 -2.02 -7.26
C GLU A 37 1.12 -2.83 -8.53
N VAL A 38 2.32 -3.31 -8.87
CA VAL A 38 2.54 -4.09 -10.10
C VAL A 38 3.31 -5.38 -9.85
N ASN A 39 2.77 -6.46 -10.39
CA ASN A 39 3.43 -7.75 -10.53
C ASN A 39 4.01 -7.85 -11.94
N ILE A 40 5.32 -7.76 -12.07
CA ILE A 40 6.01 -7.78 -13.36
C ILE A 40 5.74 -9.07 -14.13
N ARG A 41 5.77 -10.24 -13.47
CA ARG A 41 5.48 -11.54 -14.10
C ARG A 41 4.13 -11.56 -14.82
N GLN A 42 3.13 -10.87 -14.25
CA GLN A 42 1.74 -10.95 -14.68
C GLN A 42 1.28 -9.71 -15.44
N TYR A 43 2.09 -8.65 -15.47
CA TYR A 43 1.73 -7.39 -16.10
C TYR A 43 1.51 -7.52 -17.62
N SER A 44 2.31 -8.37 -18.28
CA SER A 44 2.25 -8.61 -19.72
C SER A 44 2.42 -10.09 -20.04
N GLU A 45 2.20 -10.46 -21.29
CA GLU A 45 2.44 -11.82 -21.77
C GLU A 45 3.90 -12.24 -21.60
N SER A 46 4.85 -11.34 -21.84
CA SER A 46 6.27 -11.61 -21.61
C SER A 46 6.64 -11.65 -20.12
N GLY A 47 6.00 -10.80 -19.30
CA GLY A 47 6.31 -10.64 -17.88
C GLY A 47 7.68 -10.02 -17.63
N ARG A 48 8.09 -9.05 -18.46
CA ARG A 48 9.42 -8.42 -18.40
C ARG A 48 9.34 -6.94 -18.04
N PHE A 49 10.43 -6.42 -17.47
CA PHE A 49 10.56 -5.00 -17.13
C PHE A 49 10.33 -4.09 -18.33
N ASP A 50 10.92 -4.42 -19.50
CA ASP A 50 10.84 -3.57 -20.67
C ASP A 50 9.41 -3.43 -21.22
N ASP A 51 8.51 -4.39 -21.03
CA ASP A 51 7.10 -4.24 -21.38
C ASP A 51 6.36 -3.31 -20.41
N PHE A 52 6.69 -3.36 -19.12
CA PHE A 52 6.13 -2.43 -18.15
C PHE A 52 6.68 -1.01 -18.36
N THR A 53 7.99 -0.88 -18.61
CA THR A 53 8.66 0.40 -18.88
C THR A 53 8.02 1.16 -20.04
N LYS A 54 7.67 0.47 -21.12
CA LYS A 54 6.95 1.06 -22.26
C LYS A 54 5.58 1.64 -21.90
N ASP A 55 4.95 1.14 -20.84
CA ASP A 55 3.61 1.53 -20.41
C ASP A 55 3.61 2.57 -19.27
N ILE A 56 4.77 2.96 -18.71
CA ILE A 56 4.88 3.91 -17.59
C ILE A 56 4.18 5.25 -17.90
N TYR A 57 4.25 5.73 -19.16
CA TYR A 57 3.55 6.94 -19.57
C TYR A 57 2.02 6.84 -19.38
N LYS A 58 1.43 5.63 -19.50
CA LYS A 58 -0.01 5.41 -19.26
C LYS A 58 -0.35 5.57 -17.78
N LEU A 59 0.58 5.19 -16.89
CA LEU A 59 0.41 5.40 -15.45
C LEU A 59 0.44 6.88 -15.09
N LYS A 60 1.28 7.67 -15.79
CA LYS A 60 1.27 9.14 -15.67
C LYS A 60 -0.07 9.71 -16.11
N ASP A 61 -0.59 9.27 -17.25
CA ASP A 61 -1.91 9.68 -17.74
C ASP A 61 -3.04 9.23 -16.80
N LEU A 62 -2.88 8.08 -16.17
CA LEU A 62 -3.78 7.58 -15.13
C LEU A 62 -3.66 8.41 -13.83
N GLY A 63 -2.57 9.13 -13.58
CA GLY A 63 -2.35 9.97 -12.41
C GLY A 63 -1.63 9.26 -11.25
N VAL A 64 -0.95 8.17 -11.51
CA VAL A 64 -0.14 7.44 -10.54
C VAL A 64 1.07 8.28 -10.10
N LYS A 65 1.41 8.22 -8.81
CA LYS A 65 2.57 8.91 -8.24
C LYS A 65 3.62 7.96 -7.68
N ILE A 66 3.20 6.81 -7.16
CA ILE A 66 4.09 5.81 -6.58
C ILE A 66 3.86 4.48 -7.30
N ILE A 67 4.90 3.90 -7.85
CA ILE A 67 4.92 2.54 -8.38
C ILE A 67 5.48 1.62 -7.28
N TRP A 68 4.69 0.67 -6.81
CA TRP A 68 5.13 -0.39 -5.93
C TRP A 68 5.34 -1.65 -6.76
N LEU A 69 6.60 -2.04 -6.95
CA LEU A 69 6.99 -3.29 -7.59
C LEU A 69 6.94 -4.43 -6.58
N MET A 70 6.11 -5.45 -6.82
CA MET A 70 6.19 -6.72 -6.09
C MET A 70 7.60 -7.30 -6.19
N PRO A 71 8.00 -8.29 -5.34
CA PRO A 71 9.40 -8.73 -5.27
C PRO A 71 9.98 -9.05 -6.65
N ILE A 72 11.10 -8.41 -6.96
CA ILE A 72 11.79 -8.52 -8.26
C ILE A 72 12.97 -9.50 -8.25
N HIS A 73 13.26 -10.07 -7.09
CA HIS A 73 14.44 -10.88 -6.84
C HIS A 73 14.34 -12.30 -7.44
N PRO A 74 15.48 -12.99 -7.65
CA PRO A 74 15.49 -14.40 -8.04
C PRO A 74 14.73 -15.26 -7.05
N ILE A 75 13.94 -16.20 -7.56
CA ILE A 75 13.06 -17.06 -6.77
C ILE A 75 13.72 -18.39 -6.50
N SER A 76 13.66 -18.88 -5.26
CA SER A 76 14.16 -20.18 -4.85
C SER A 76 13.59 -21.35 -5.70
N LYS A 77 14.43 -22.33 -5.98
CA LYS A 77 14.06 -23.60 -6.64
C LYS A 77 13.85 -24.73 -5.65
N VAL A 78 14.47 -24.64 -4.47
CA VAL A 78 14.34 -25.64 -3.42
C VAL A 78 13.01 -25.46 -2.69
N LYS A 79 12.27 -26.54 -2.53
CA LYS A 79 10.91 -26.59 -1.94
C LYS A 79 9.89 -25.65 -2.64
N ARG A 80 10.13 -25.33 -3.89
CA ARG A 80 9.28 -24.42 -4.69
C ARG A 80 7.85 -24.93 -4.78
N LYS A 81 6.88 -24.05 -4.59
CA LYS A 81 5.46 -24.29 -4.87
C LYS A 81 5.16 -23.91 -6.33
N GLY A 82 4.36 -24.69 -7.04
CA GLY A 82 4.07 -24.50 -8.46
C GLY A 82 5.31 -24.58 -9.37
N THR A 83 5.19 -24.14 -10.62
CA THR A 83 6.30 -24.23 -11.59
C THR A 83 7.28 -23.06 -11.46
N LEU A 84 6.80 -21.87 -11.18
CA LEU A 84 7.61 -20.64 -11.13
C LEU A 84 7.93 -20.16 -9.70
N GLY A 85 7.22 -20.68 -8.70
CA GLY A 85 7.44 -20.35 -7.29
C GLY A 85 6.86 -19.00 -6.86
N SER A 86 6.91 -18.78 -5.54
CA SER A 86 6.51 -17.55 -4.89
C SER A 86 7.54 -16.45 -5.13
N TYR A 87 7.09 -15.25 -5.44
CA TYR A 87 7.91 -14.03 -5.50
C TYR A 87 8.59 -13.74 -4.14
N TYR A 88 7.97 -14.18 -3.06
CA TYR A 88 8.44 -13.98 -1.68
C TYR A 88 9.47 -15.03 -1.23
N SER A 89 9.77 -16.04 -2.07
CA SER A 89 10.82 -17.04 -1.80
C SER A 89 12.14 -16.60 -2.42
N ILE A 90 12.78 -15.57 -1.82
CA ILE A 90 13.95 -14.87 -2.37
C ILE A 90 15.21 -15.71 -2.21
N SER A 91 15.94 -15.94 -3.31
CA SER A 91 17.23 -16.65 -3.31
C SER A 91 18.46 -15.74 -3.37
N ASP A 92 18.31 -14.46 -3.74
CA ASP A 92 19.35 -13.44 -3.73
C ASP A 92 18.74 -12.04 -3.63
N TYR A 93 19.06 -11.31 -2.56
CA TYR A 93 18.54 -9.96 -2.34
C TYR A 93 19.16 -8.88 -3.21
N LYS A 94 20.31 -9.12 -3.83
CA LYS A 94 21.06 -8.13 -4.60
C LYS A 94 21.03 -8.39 -6.12
N ASP A 95 20.12 -9.26 -6.58
CA ASP A 95 19.93 -9.53 -8.01
C ASP A 95 18.45 -9.45 -8.42
N VAL A 96 18.19 -9.35 -9.72
CA VAL A 96 16.86 -9.37 -10.31
C VAL A 96 16.54 -10.76 -10.86
N ASN A 97 15.26 -11.15 -10.80
CA ASN A 97 14.80 -12.39 -11.40
C ASN A 97 15.05 -12.38 -12.92
N PRO A 98 15.83 -13.33 -13.46
CA PRO A 98 16.13 -13.37 -14.89
C PRO A 98 14.90 -13.55 -15.78
N GLU A 99 13.76 -13.99 -15.22
CA GLU A 99 12.48 -14.01 -15.93
C GLU A 99 12.00 -12.60 -16.29
N PHE A 100 12.30 -11.59 -15.45
CA PHE A 100 11.87 -10.20 -15.64
C PHE A 100 12.83 -9.39 -16.49
N GLY A 101 14.08 -9.78 -16.60
CA GLY A 101 15.13 -9.09 -17.30
C GLY A 101 16.46 -9.12 -16.56
N ASN A 102 17.20 -8.04 -16.63
CA ASN A 102 18.45 -7.83 -15.92
C ASN A 102 18.47 -6.47 -15.20
N LYS A 103 19.55 -6.17 -14.47
CA LYS A 103 19.66 -4.90 -13.72
C LYS A 103 19.60 -3.66 -14.60
N GLN A 104 20.11 -3.73 -15.85
CA GLN A 104 20.00 -2.60 -16.77
C GLN A 104 18.56 -2.35 -17.19
N ASP A 105 17.77 -3.40 -17.48
CA ASP A 105 16.34 -3.26 -17.78
C ASP A 105 15.58 -2.66 -16.59
N PHE A 106 15.98 -3.01 -15.36
CA PHE A 106 15.46 -2.41 -14.14
C PHE A 106 15.82 -0.93 -13.99
N ASP A 107 17.10 -0.57 -14.24
CA ASP A 107 17.55 0.82 -14.19
C ASP A 107 16.83 1.70 -15.23
N GLU A 108 16.56 1.17 -16.41
CA GLU A 108 15.77 1.83 -17.46
C GLU A 108 14.32 2.08 -16.99
N LEU A 109 13.72 1.13 -16.26
CA LEU A 109 12.40 1.29 -15.63
C LEU A 109 12.41 2.43 -14.60
N ILE A 110 13.39 2.45 -13.69
CA ILE A 110 13.52 3.50 -12.68
C ILE A 110 13.68 4.87 -13.33
N ALA A 111 14.58 4.97 -14.32
CA ALA A 111 14.82 6.22 -15.05
C ALA A 111 13.56 6.73 -15.77
N GLU A 112 12.79 5.85 -16.41
CA GLU A 112 11.54 6.24 -17.08
C GLU A 112 10.44 6.64 -16.08
N ALA A 113 10.35 5.97 -14.91
CA ALA A 113 9.45 6.37 -13.84
C ALA A 113 9.78 7.78 -13.32
N HIS A 114 11.04 8.04 -12.97
CA HIS A 114 11.51 9.35 -12.50
C HIS A 114 11.30 10.45 -13.54
N LYS A 115 11.58 10.19 -14.80
CA LYS A 115 11.33 11.13 -15.92
C LYS A 115 9.85 11.51 -16.02
N ASN A 116 8.95 10.64 -15.56
CA ASN A 116 7.51 10.87 -15.52
C ASN A 116 7.00 11.36 -14.16
N ASP A 117 7.88 11.82 -13.27
CA ASP A 117 7.59 12.32 -11.93
C ASP A 117 6.91 11.28 -11.01
N MET A 118 7.23 10.00 -11.21
CA MET A 118 6.78 8.89 -10.36
C MET A 118 7.93 8.36 -9.53
N LEU A 119 7.61 7.95 -8.30
CA LEU A 119 8.53 7.31 -7.36
C LEU A 119 8.38 5.79 -7.47
N VAL A 120 9.46 5.05 -7.21
CA VAL A 120 9.45 3.58 -7.24
C VAL A 120 9.87 3.02 -5.90
N ILE A 121 9.01 2.20 -5.31
CA ILE A 121 9.31 1.43 -4.10
C ILE A 121 9.34 -0.06 -4.41
N LEU A 122 10.26 -0.78 -3.76
CA LEU A 122 10.37 -2.23 -3.89
C LEU A 122 9.66 -2.94 -2.74
N ASP A 123 9.05 -4.07 -3.05
CA ASP A 123 8.59 -5.01 -2.05
C ASP A 123 9.78 -5.72 -1.40
N TRP A 124 9.88 -5.64 -0.07
CA TRP A 124 11.02 -6.15 0.68
C TRP A 124 10.62 -7.22 1.68
N VAL A 125 11.08 -8.43 1.42
CA VAL A 125 10.80 -9.61 2.24
C VAL A 125 11.90 -9.77 3.28
N ALA A 126 11.73 -9.18 4.46
CA ALA A 126 12.77 -9.22 5.50
C ALA A 126 12.68 -10.45 6.41
N ASN A 127 11.48 -11.06 6.55
CA ASN A 127 11.24 -12.10 7.55
C ASN A 127 11.86 -13.45 7.21
N HIS A 128 12.06 -13.77 5.93
CA HIS A 128 12.48 -15.10 5.49
C HIS A 128 13.21 -15.06 4.15
N THR A 129 13.89 -16.14 3.79
CA THR A 129 14.50 -16.34 2.46
C THR A 129 13.96 -17.59 1.81
N GLY A 130 14.26 -17.78 0.52
CA GLY A 130 14.13 -19.09 -0.12
C GLY A 130 15.16 -20.10 0.40
N TRP A 131 14.87 -21.38 0.25
CA TRP A 131 15.72 -22.47 0.78
C TRP A 131 17.06 -22.67 0.07
N ASP A 132 17.31 -22.04 -1.05
CA ASP A 132 18.60 -22.02 -1.76
C ASP A 132 19.32 -20.69 -1.70
N HIS A 133 18.86 -19.77 -0.84
CA HIS A 133 19.62 -18.56 -0.52
C HIS A 133 21.02 -18.93 0.00
N HIS A 134 22.05 -18.22 -0.42
CA HIS A 134 23.43 -18.60 -0.09
C HIS A 134 23.68 -18.66 1.42
N TRP A 135 23.02 -17.84 2.23
CA TRP A 135 23.11 -17.85 3.70
C TRP A 135 22.76 -19.22 4.31
N ILE A 136 21.88 -20.02 3.70
CA ILE A 136 21.58 -21.39 4.19
C ILE A 136 22.85 -22.22 4.36
N LYS A 137 23.86 -22.00 3.49
CA LYS A 137 25.13 -22.76 3.49
C LYS A 137 26.27 -22.01 4.17
N THR A 138 26.34 -20.69 4.00
CA THR A 138 27.45 -19.88 4.50
C THR A 138 27.27 -19.43 5.95
N ASN A 139 26.02 -19.17 6.36
CA ASN A 139 25.65 -18.57 7.64
C ASN A 139 24.35 -19.22 8.17
N PRO A 140 24.33 -20.54 8.43
CA PRO A 140 23.13 -21.23 8.91
C PRO A 140 22.60 -20.70 10.25
N GLU A 141 23.45 -20.03 11.05
CA GLU A 141 23.09 -19.33 12.29
C GLU A 141 22.20 -18.07 12.05
N TYR A 142 22.04 -17.63 10.80
CA TYR A 142 21.10 -16.56 10.44
C TYR A 142 19.66 -17.03 10.44
N TYR A 143 19.41 -18.32 10.61
CA TYR A 143 18.08 -18.91 10.53
C TYR A 143 17.59 -19.43 11.89
N THR A 144 16.28 -19.36 12.06
CA THR A 144 15.58 -20.00 13.18
C THR A 144 15.66 -21.53 13.05
N THR A 145 15.94 -22.19 14.17
CA THR A 145 16.04 -23.67 14.19
C THR A 145 15.09 -24.28 15.22
N ASN A 146 14.61 -25.48 14.90
CA ASN A 146 13.81 -26.27 15.83
C ASN A 146 14.70 -26.92 16.93
N SER A 147 14.09 -27.65 17.85
CA SER A 147 14.79 -28.35 18.95
C SER A 147 15.83 -29.41 18.51
N LYS A 148 15.83 -29.79 17.21
CA LYS A 148 16.82 -30.71 16.63
C LYS A 148 17.96 -29.98 15.91
N GLY A 149 17.93 -28.64 15.88
CA GLY A 149 18.90 -27.84 15.14
C GLY A 149 18.64 -27.76 13.63
N GLU A 150 17.46 -28.13 13.16
CA GLU A 150 17.08 -28.01 11.75
C GLU A 150 16.45 -26.66 11.49
N ILE A 151 16.82 -25.98 10.40
CA ILE A 151 16.21 -24.71 9.96
C ILE A 151 14.73 -24.93 9.70
N THR A 152 13.89 -24.01 10.16
CA THR A 152 12.44 -24.06 10.03
C THR A 152 11.91 -23.07 9.00
N ASP A 153 10.69 -23.30 8.53
CA ASP A 153 9.84 -22.28 7.94
C ASP A 153 9.24 -21.36 9.05
N PRO A 154 8.68 -20.18 8.70
CA PRO A 154 8.12 -19.25 9.67
C PRO A 154 7.04 -19.89 10.56
N ILE A 155 7.14 -19.63 11.86
CA ILE A 155 6.30 -20.21 12.91
C ILE A 155 5.36 -19.13 13.44
N ASN A 156 4.09 -19.50 13.61
CA ASN A 156 3.12 -18.66 14.31
C ASN A 156 3.54 -18.52 15.80
N PRO A 157 3.84 -17.32 16.28
CA PRO A 157 4.32 -17.13 17.66
C PRO A 157 3.28 -17.50 18.73
N ASP A 158 1.98 -17.44 18.40
CA ASP A 158 0.89 -17.73 19.34
C ASP A 158 0.66 -19.23 19.52
N THR A 159 0.85 -20.01 18.46
CA THR A 159 0.56 -21.45 18.46
C THR A 159 1.81 -22.33 18.49
N GLY A 160 2.96 -21.80 18.09
CA GLY A 160 4.20 -22.56 17.87
C GLY A 160 4.17 -23.49 16.66
N GLU A 161 3.14 -23.39 15.81
CA GLU A 161 2.99 -24.19 14.59
C GLU A 161 3.44 -23.38 13.36
N SER A 162 3.88 -24.10 12.31
CA SER A 162 4.21 -23.48 11.02
C SER A 162 2.99 -22.75 10.43
N TRP A 163 3.22 -21.57 9.85
CA TRP A 163 2.24 -20.87 9.00
C TRP A 163 1.91 -21.64 7.71
N GLY A 164 2.63 -22.72 7.41
CA GLY A 164 2.50 -23.47 6.16
C GLY A 164 3.24 -22.84 4.98
N TRP A 165 4.13 -21.87 5.24
CA TRP A 165 4.99 -21.26 4.22
C TRP A 165 6.24 -22.10 3.97
N THR A 166 6.02 -23.37 3.63
CA THR A 166 7.06 -24.40 3.56
C THR A 166 8.11 -24.20 2.48
N ASP A 167 7.89 -23.25 1.57
CA ASP A 167 8.81 -22.86 0.49
C ASP A 167 9.82 -21.78 0.88
N VAL A 168 9.80 -21.33 2.15
CA VAL A 168 10.72 -20.32 2.69
C VAL A 168 11.33 -20.76 4.02
N ALA A 169 12.46 -20.16 4.39
CA ALA A 169 13.22 -20.42 5.60
C ALA A 169 13.23 -19.17 6.49
N ASP A 170 12.86 -19.34 7.76
CA ASP A 170 12.69 -18.27 8.73
C ASP A 170 14.03 -17.67 9.19
N LEU A 171 14.14 -16.34 9.24
CA LEU A 171 15.34 -15.64 9.67
C LEU A 171 15.32 -15.37 11.18
N ASN A 172 16.48 -15.55 11.80
CA ASN A 172 16.70 -15.32 13.23
C ASN A 172 17.08 -13.86 13.51
N PHE A 173 16.14 -13.04 13.91
CA PHE A 173 16.36 -11.63 14.25
C PHE A 173 17.15 -11.39 15.54
N ASP A 174 17.46 -12.41 16.33
CA ASP A 174 18.42 -12.28 17.42
C ASP A 174 19.87 -12.18 16.90
N ASN A 175 20.11 -12.55 15.65
CA ASN A 175 21.42 -12.46 15.00
C ASN A 175 21.66 -11.07 14.41
N MET A 176 22.53 -10.29 15.03
CA MET A 176 22.83 -8.91 14.61
C MET A 176 23.63 -8.82 13.29
N GLU A 177 24.39 -9.85 12.93
CA GLU A 177 25.13 -9.89 11.66
C GLU A 177 24.13 -10.09 10.51
N MET A 178 23.17 -11.01 10.66
CA MET A 178 22.07 -11.18 9.73
C MET A 178 21.31 -9.87 9.52
N GLN A 179 20.92 -9.18 10.60
CA GLN A 179 20.24 -7.90 10.49
C GLN A 179 21.07 -6.87 9.69
N ASN A 180 22.39 -6.81 9.92
CA ASN A 180 23.27 -5.88 9.21
C ASN A 180 23.37 -6.21 7.72
N GLU A 181 23.56 -7.48 7.34
CA GLU A 181 23.61 -7.90 5.95
C GLU A 181 22.28 -7.65 5.23
N MET A 182 21.14 -7.85 5.92
CA MET A 182 19.82 -7.52 5.39
C MET A 182 19.69 -6.02 5.09
N ILE A 183 20.14 -5.16 6.02
CA ILE A 183 20.10 -3.70 5.82
C ILE A 183 21.07 -3.28 4.69
N GLU A 184 22.26 -3.87 4.60
CA GLU A 184 23.20 -3.62 3.50
C GLU A 184 22.63 -4.04 2.13
N ALA A 185 21.76 -5.05 2.11
CA ALA A 185 21.06 -5.40 0.89
C ALA A 185 19.99 -4.35 0.52
N MET A 186 19.32 -3.75 1.50
CA MET A 186 18.43 -2.59 1.25
C MET A 186 19.22 -1.36 0.77
N GLU A 187 20.31 -1.02 1.44
CA GLU A 187 21.17 0.11 1.05
C GLU A 187 21.68 -0.03 -0.39
N TYR A 188 21.97 -1.25 -0.83
CA TYR A 188 22.41 -1.52 -2.20
C TYR A 188 21.43 -0.99 -3.27
N TRP A 189 20.12 -1.25 -3.12
CA TRP A 189 19.13 -0.81 -4.11
C TRP A 189 18.94 0.71 -4.11
N VAL A 190 19.03 1.34 -2.95
CA VAL A 190 18.95 2.82 -2.84
C VAL A 190 20.19 3.48 -3.46
N ASN A 191 21.39 2.94 -3.17
CA ASN A 191 22.66 3.52 -3.66
C ASN A 191 22.88 3.27 -5.15
N GLU A 192 22.75 2.02 -5.58
CA GLU A 192 23.17 1.61 -6.92
C GLU A 192 22.05 1.77 -7.96
N HIS A 193 20.80 1.62 -7.56
CA HIS A 193 19.66 1.64 -8.47
C HIS A 193 18.68 2.81 -8.24
N ASN A 194 18.98 3.68 -7.26
CA ASN A 194 18.26 4.92 -7.00
C ASN A 194 16.73 4.73 -6.80
N ILE A 195 16.29 3.63 -6.20
CA ILE A 195 14.89 3.45 -5.82
C ILE A 195 14.50 4.46 -4.74
N ASP A 196 13.19 4.66 -4.53
CA ASP A 196 12.66 5.69 -3.64
C ASP A 196 12.16 5.15 -2.30
N GLY A 197 12.23 3.85 -2.07
CA GLY A 197 11.82 3.26 -0.81
C GLY A 197 11.35 1.81 -0.90
N TYR A 198 10.58 1.39 0.11
CA TYR A 198 10.18 0.01 0.28
C TYR A 198 8.74 -0.16 0.77
N ARG A 199 8.11 -1.22 0.31
CA ARG A 199 6.99 -1.86 1.02
C ARG A 199 7.57 -3.02 1.81
N ALA A 200 7.44 -2.99 3.12
CA ALA A 200 7.91 -4.05 4.01
C ALA A 200 6.87 -5.17 4.11
N ASP A 201 7.20 -6.32 3.52
CA ASP A 201 6.41 -7.55 3.59
C ASP A 201 6.30 -8.04 5.02
N ALA A 202 5.08 -8.41 5.47
CA ALA A 202 4.82 -8.91 6.82
C ALA A 202 5.61 -8.14 7.90
N ALA A 203 5.59 -6.80 7.85
CA ALA A 203 6.47 -5.93 8.65
C ALA A 203 6.41 -6.25 10.15
N HIS A 204 5.24 -6.67 10.64
CA HIS A 204 5.00 -7.07 12.03
C HIS A 204 5.75 -8.35 12.46
N SER A 205 6.25 -9.15 11.52
CA SER A 205 7.04 -10.35 11.79
C SER A 205 8.51 -10.05 12.09
N CYS A 206 8.96 -8.81 11.86
CA CYS A 206 10.32 -8.35 12.18
C CYS A 206 10.30 -7.39 13.36
N PRO A 207 11.34 -7.40 14.23
CA PRO A 207 11.39 -6.51 15.40
C PRO A 207 11.33 -5.03 15.02
N PRO A 208 10.59 -4.17 15.75
CA PRO A 208 10.59 -2.73 15.53
C PRO A 208 11.99 -2.11 15.51
N SER A 209 12.92 -2.60 16.37
CA SER A 209 14.31 -2.13 16.42
C SER A 209 15.08 -2.36 15.12
N PHE A 210 14.78 -3.44 14.38
CA PHE A 210 15.35 -3.70 13.05
C PHE A 210 14.88 -2.64 12.05
N TRP A 211 13.58 -2.38 11.99
CA TRP A 211 13.02 -1.38 11.08
C TRP A 211 13.52 0.02 11.39
N LYS A 212 13.56 0.41 12.67
CA LYS A 212 14.12 1.69 13.10
C LYS A 212 15.54 1.87 12.56
N LYS A 213 16.41 0.88 12.80
CA LYS A 213 17.80 0.91 12.33
C LYS A 213 17.90 0.95 10.79
N SER A 214 17.05 0.18 10.10
CA SER A 214 17.00 0.15 8.63
C SER A 214 16.63 1.52 8.08
N ILE A 215 15.53 2.11 8.56
CA ILE A 215 15.03 3.41 8.12
C ILE A 215 16.05 4.53 8.39
N GLU A 216 16.68 4.53 9.57
CA GLU A 216 17.74 5.49 9.91
C GLU A 216 18.93 5.39 8.93
N ARG A 217 19.40 4.17 8.64
CA ARG A 217 20.51 3.97 7.69
C ARG A 217 20.16 4.37 6.27
N LEU A 218 18.97 4.00 5.79
CA LEU A 218 18.48 4.36 4.46
C LEU A 218 18.33 5.88 4.31
N ASN A 219 17.74 6.56 5.29
CA ASN A 219 17.57 8.02 5.27
C ASN A 219 18.91 8.78 5.32
N ASN A 220 19.99 8.17 5.79
CA ASN A 220 21.34 8.75 5.67
C ASN A 220 21.88 8.76 4.23
N ILE A 221 21.32 7.92 3.33
CA ILE A 221 21.67 7.87 1.92
C ILE A 221 20.74 8.78 1.13
N LYS A 222 19.44 8.57 1.28
CA LYS A 222 18.36 9.28 0.56
C LYS A 222 17.09 9.22 1.41
N ASN A 223 16.28 10.27 1.39
CA ASN A 223 14.95 10.23 1.99
C ASN A 223 14.10 9.16 1.31
N VAL A 224 13.89 8.02 1.97
CA VAL A 224 13.12 6.91 1.44
C VAL A 224 11.67 6.92 1.94
N ILE A 225 10.76 6.43 1.12
CA ILE A 225 9.36 6.21 1.48
C ILE A 225 9.20 4.78 1.98
N MET A 226 8.59 4.62 3.14
CA MET A 226 8.39 3.33 3.78
C MET A 226 6.91 3.02 3.97
N LEU A 227 6.45 1.93 3.37
CA LEU A 227 5.10 1.38 3.52
C LEU A 227 5.15 0.07 4.29
N ALA A 228 4.51 -0.01 5.47
CA ALA A 228 4.42 -1.25 6.23
C ALA A 228 3.20 -2.09 5.81
N GLU A 229 3.41 -3.36 5.51
CA GLU A 229 2.31 -4.32 5.56
C GLU A 229 2.04 -4.68 7.03
N SER A 230 1.30 -3.81 7.66
CA SER A 230 0.79 -3.94 9.03
C SER A 230 -0.34 -2.94 9.21
N ASP A 231 -1.25 -3.21 10.12
CA ASP A 231 -2.11 -2.20 10.73
C ASP A 231 -1.75 -2.08 12.21
N GLY A 232 -2.10 -1.02 12.89
CA GLY A 232 -1.72 -0.81 14.29
C GLY A 232 -2.25 -1.86 15.29
N TYR A 233 -3.09 -2.78 14.86
CA TYR A 233 -3.84 -3.69 15.74
C TYR A 233 -3.22 -5.07 15.95
N HIS A 234 -2.04 -5.32 15.41
CA HIS A 234 -1.19 -6.45 15.79
C HIS A 234 -0.42 -6.15 17.09
N PRO A 235 0.01 -7.16 17.85
CA PRO A 235 0.90 -6.94 19.00
C PRO A 235 2.14 -6.14 18.61
N GLY A 236 2.37 -4.98 19.26
CA GLY A 236 3.45 -4.04 18.89
C GLY A 236 3.22 -3.22 17.61
N GLY A 237 2.03 -3.34 16.98
CA GLY A 237 1.74 -2.74 15.69
C GLY A 237 1.82 -1.21 15.70
N PHE A 238 1.35 -0.55 16.76
CA PHE A 238 1.43 0.93 16.85
C PHE A 238 2.88 1.42 16.92
N GLU A 239 3.75 0.77 17.72
CA GLU A 239 5.18 1.09 17.76
C GLU A 239 5.82 0.91 16.39
N LEU A 240 5.43 -0.14 15.67
CA LEU A 240 5.92 -0.43 14.34
C LEU A 240 5.51 0.65 13.33
N ILE A 241 4.21 0.93 13.22
CA ILE A 241 3.72 1.84 12.18
C ILE A 241 4.13 3.30 12.40
N GLU A 242 4.39 3.73 13.62
CA GLU A 242 4.94 5.06 13.91
C GLU A 242 6.32 5.32 13.28
N MET A 243 7.04 4.26 12.90
CA MET A 243 8.34 4.37 12.23
C MET A 243 8.23 4.47 10.70
N PHE A 244 7.08 4.09 10.14
CA PHE A 244 6.83 4.08 8.70
C PHE A 244 6.03 5.31 8.27
N ASP A 245 6.25 5.78 7.04
CA ASP A 245 5.46 6.87 6.47
C ASP A 245 4.00 6.44 6.24
N MET A 246 3.81 5.17 5.87
CA MET A 246 2.51 4.60 5.52
C MET A 246 2.33 3.20 6.07
N SER A 247 1.08 2.81 6.33
CA SER A 247 0.70 1.41 6.59
C SER A 247 -0.60 1.03 5.90
N TYR A 248 -0.85 -0.27 5.83
CA TYR A 248 -2.11 -0.79 5.28
C TYR A 248 -3.30 -0.46 6.17
N ASN A 249 -4.42 -0.11 5.58
CA ASN A 249 -5.70 -0.03 6.26
C ASN A 249 -6.45 -1.38 6.19
N TRP A 250 -5.83 -2.45 6.74
CA TRP A 250 -6.43 -3.78 6.74
C TRP A 250 -7.78 -3.81 7.44
N SER A 251 -7.88 -3.17 8.61
CA SER A 251 -9.12 -3.10 9.37
C SER A 251 -10.24 -2.40 8.58
N GLY A 252 -9.93 -1.29 7.89
CA GLY A 252 -10.88 -0.63 7.00
C GLY A 252 -11.26 -1.50 5.81
N HIS A 253 -10.30 -2.16 5.17
CA HIS A 253 -10.53 -3.08 4.06
C HIS A 253 -11.48 -4.23 4.46
N HIS A 254 -11.27 -4.84 5.62
CA HIS A 254 -12.15 -5.90 6.13
C HIS A 254 -13.58 -5.39 6.36
N VAL A 255 -13.75 -4.19 6.92
CA VAL A 255 -15.07 -3.58 7.10
C VAL A 255 -15.76 -3.36 5.75
N LEU A 256 -15.05 -2.87 4.72
CA LEU A 256 -15.63 -2.69 3.38
C LEU A 256 -16.07 -4.02 2.76
N ASN A 257 -15.28 -5.09 2.87
CA ASN A 257 -15.65 -6.42 2.42
C ASN A 257 -16.89 -6.95 3.16
N ASN A 258 -16.98 -6.76 4.47
CA ASN A 258 -18.11 -7.20 5.28
C ASN A 258 -19.38 -6.40 4.98
N ILE A 259 -19.27 -5.10 4.66
CA ILE A 259 -20.42 -4.30 4.18
C ILE A 259 -20.96 -4.88 2.86
N ALA A 260 -20.08 -5.21 1.91
CA ALA A 260 -20.49 -5.82 0.65
C ALA A 260 -21.20 -7.16 0.84
N LYS A 261 -20.81 -7.94 1.86
CA LYS A 261 -21.46 -9.19 2.27
C LYS A 261 -22.72 -8.99 3.11
N LYS A 262 -23.07 -7.74 3.50
CA LYS A 262 -24.16 -7.38 4.40
C LYS A 262 -23.96 -7.88 5.85
N GLU A 263 -22.72 -8.07 6.26
CA GLU A 263 -22.32 -8.46 7.61
C GLU A 263 -22.01 -7.24 8.49
N ASN A 264 -21.66 -6.12 7.87
CA ASN A 264 -21.42 -4.80 8.49
C ASN A 264 -22.28 -3.73 7.79
N ASN A 265 -22.25 -2.50 8.33
CA ASN A 265 -22.94 -1.34 7.79
C ASN A 265 -22.14 -0.04 7.99
N SER A 266 -22.74 1.14 7.76
CA SER A 266 -22.06 2.43 7.91
C SER A 266 -21.60 2.73 9.35
N ASP A 267 -22.26 2.18 10.38
CA ASP A 267 -21.84 2.38 11.78
C ASP A 267 -20.50 1.69 12.05
N ASP A 268 -20.29 0.48 11.49
CA ASP A 268 -19.03 -0.26 11.61
C ASP A 268 -17.89 0.49 10.90
N LEU A 269 -18.17 1.08 9.73
CA LEU A 269 -17.20 1.91 9.03
C LEU A 269 -16.89 3.18 9.81
N SER A 270 -17.91 3.85 10.36
CA SER A 270 -17.75 5.03 11.20
C SER A 270 -16.93 4.72 12.46
N PHE A 271 -17.19 3.57 13.09
CA PHE A 271 -16.41 3.10 14.23
C PHE A 271 -14.94 2.89 13.86
N ASN A 272 -14.65 2.22 12.74
CA ASN A 272 -13.29 1.97 12.28
C ASN A 272 -12.54 3.29 12.00
N ILE A 273 -13.18 4.23 11.29
CA ILE A 273 -12.59 5.53 10.99
C ILE A 273 -12.28 6.30 12.28
N ASN A 274 -13.25 6.40 13.20
CA ASN A 274 -13.07 7.12 14.46
C ASN A 274 -11.98 6.49 15.34
N ARG A 275 -11.87 5.15 15.34
CA ARG A 275 -10.81 4.43 16.03
C ARG A 275 -9.45 4.79 15.46
N ASN A 276 -9.29 4.75 14.13
CA ASN A 276 -8.04 5.11 13.48
C ASN A 276 -7.64 6.56 13.79
N TYR A 277 -8.57 7.50 13.76
CA TYR A 277 -8.31 8.89 14.15
C TYR A 277 -7.88 9.08 15.60
N LYS A 278 -8.33 8.21 16.49
CA LYS A 278 -7.97 8.26 17.91
C LYS A 278 -6.61 7.63 18.18
N ASP A 279 -6.31 6.52 17.49
CA ASP A 279 -5.20 5.63 17.85
C ASP A 279 -3.95 5.91 17.00
N LEU A 280 -4.07 6.56 15.84
CA LEU A 280 -2.98 6.93 14.96
C LEU A 280 -2.60 8.40 15.08
N SER A 281 -1.33 8.73 14.84
CA SER A 281 -0.92 10.12 14.70
C SER A 281 -1.61 10.78 13.50
N ALA A 282 -1.82 12.11 13.54
CA ALA A 282 -2.43 12.85 12.43
C ALA A 282 -1.56 12.84 11.15
N GLU A 283 -0.30 12.50 11.29
CA GLU A 283 0.69 12.46 10.21
C GLU A 283 0.78 11.08 9.57
N HIS A 284 0.26 10.02 10.24
CA HIS A 284 0.31 8.66 9.73
C HIS A 284 -0.63 8.47 8.54
N ILE A 285 -0.11 7.86 7.47
CA ILE A 285 -0.83 7.70 6.21
C ILE A 285 -1.33 6.26 6.08
N LEU A 286 -2.65 6.08 6.05
CA LEU A 286 -3.27 4.79 5.76
C LEU A 286 -3.38 4.57 4.26
N MET A 287 -2.90 3.43 3.76
CA MET A 287 -3.15 2.98 2.40
C MET A 287 -4.52 2.31 2.31
N ASN A 288 -5.43 2.93 1.57
CA ASN A 288 -6.79 2.44 1.34
C ASN A 288 -6.89 1.66 0.03
N PHE A 289 -7.47 0.47 0.04
CA PHE A 289 -7.53 -0.39 -1.13
C PHE A 289 -8.78 -1.28 -1.17
N THR A 290 -9.17 -1.66 -2.36
CA THR A 290 -10.20 -2.68 -2.60
C THR A 290 -9.59 -4.00 -3.05
N SER A 291 -8.36 -4.02 -3.54
CA SER A 291 -7.62 -5.21 -3.93
C SER A 291 -6.12 -4.96 -3.85
N ASN A 292 -5.35 -6.03 -3.73
CA ASN A 292 -3.92 -6.15 -3.88
C ASN A 292 -3.61 -7.54 -4.44
N HIS A 293 -2.33 -7.92 -4.51
CA HIS A 293 -1.93 -9.24 -5.00
C HIS A 293 -2.51 -10.40 -4.17
N ASP A 294 -2.59 -10.24 -2.83
CA ASP A 294 -3.15 -11.26 -1.94
C ASP A 294 -4.65 -11.39 -2.10
N GLU A 295 -5.37 -10.27 -2.01
CA GLU A 295 -6.81 -10.25 -2.12
C GLU A 295 -7.28 -10.81 -3.48
N ASN A 296 -6.64 -10.41 -4.58
CA ASN A 296 -6.97 -10.95 -5.90
C ASN A 296 -6.72 -12.45 -5.97
N THR A 297 -5.61 -12.92 -5.42
CA THR A 297 -5.22 -14.33 -5.49
C THR A 297 -6.07 -15.21 -4.58
N TRP A 298 -6.22 -14.81 -3.31
CA TRP A 298 -6.74 -15.68 -2.27
C TRP A 298 -8.21 -15.44 -1.92
N ALA A 299 -8.67 -14.19 -1.97
CA ALA A 299 -10.04 -13.82 -1.61
C ALA A 299 -10.97 -13.68 -2.82
N GLY A 300 -10.44 -13.39 -4.01
CA GLY A 300 -11.20 -13.20 -5.24
C GLY A 300 -11.04 -11.81 -5.85
N THR A 301 -11.56 -11.64 -7.05
CA THR A 301 -11.56 -10.35 -7.74
C THR A 301 -12.40 -9.30 -7.01
N VAL A 302 -12.28 -8.03 -7.36
CA VAL A 302 -13.17 -6.98 -6.85
C VAL A 302 -14.65 -7.25 -7.19
N PHE A 303 -14.90 -7.95 -8.29
CA PHE A 303 -16.26 -8.32 -8.71
C PHE A 303 -16.81 -9.48 -7.88
N ASP A 304 -15.97 -10.46 -7.52
CA ASP A 304 -16.38 -11.55 -6.62
C ASP A 304 -16.74 -11.01 -5.23
N ARG A 305 -16.02 -9.98 -4.75
CA ARG A 305 -16.17 -9.44 -3.39
C ARG A 305 -17.18 -8.31 -3.27
N TYR A 306 -17.25 -7.43 -4.26
CA TYR A 306 -18.08 -6.22 -4.22
C TYR A 306 -19.19 -6.21 -5.28
N GLY A 307 -19.20 -7.15 -6.24
CA GLY A 307 -20.20 -7.21 -7.31
C GLY A 307 -20.30 -5.89 -8.10
N ASP A 308 -21.53 -5.44 -8.34
CA ASP A 308 -21.81 -4.17 -9.02
C ASP A 308 -21.35 -2.94 -8.20
N GLY A 309 -21.06 -3.10 -6.92
CA GLY A 309 -20.54 -2.06 -6.03
C GLY A 309 -19.05 -1.75 -6.21
N ALA A 310 -18.31 -2.49 -7.05
CA ALA A 310 -16.85 -2.38 -7.18
C ALA A 310 -16.38 -0.93 -7.40
N LYS A 311 -17.06 -0.14 -8.22
CA LYS A 311 -16.74 1.28 -8.44
C LYS A 311 -17.04 2.15 -7.22
N THR A 312 -18.13 1.87 -6.50
CA THR A 312 -18.53 2.62 -5.30
C THR A 312 -17.50 2.45 -4.19
N PHE A 313 -17.10 1.20 -3.92
CA PHE A 313 -16.05 0.92 -2.94
C PHE A 313 -14.68 1.45 -3.41
N GLY A 314 -14.38 1.37 -4.71
CA GLY A 314 -13.18 2.00 -5.30
C GLY A 314 -13.17 3.53 -5.10
N ALA A 315 -14.28 4.23 -5.35
CA ALA A 315 -14.37 5.67 -5.11
C ALA A 315 -14.25 6.04 -3.62
N LEU A 316 -14.76 5.18 -2.75
CA LEU A 316 -14.68 5.38 -1.30
C LEU A 316 -13.23 5.38 -0.82
N THR A 317 -12.36 4.51 -1.35
CA THR A 317 -10.93 4.49 -0.97
C THR A 317 -10.21 5.80 -1.29
N TYR A 318 -10.67 6.57 -2.27
CA TYR A 318 -10.12 7.89 -2.60
C TYR A 318 -10.59 9.00 -1.67
N PHE A 319 -11.79 8.85 -1.11
CA PHE A 319 -12.36 9.87 -0.24
C PHE A 319 -11.98 9.68 1.24
N LEU A 320 -11.73 8.46 1.67
CA LEU A 320 -11.21 8.16 3.01
C LEU A 320 -9.85 8.85 3.22
N PRO A 321 -9.52 9.27 4.46
CA PRO A 321 -8.20 9.79 4.79
C PRO A 321 -7.11 8.79 4.45
N GLY A 322 -6.01 9.28 3.82
CA GLY A 322 -4.88 8.46 3.42
C GLY A 322 -4.60 8.47 1.92
N ILE A 323 -4.00 7.40 1.43
CA ILE A 323 -3.57 7.24 0.05
C ILE A 323 -4.26 6.01 -0.59
N PRO A 324 -4.90 6.14 -1.77
CA PRO A 324 -5.49 4.99 -2.44
C PRO A 324 -4.45 4.14 -3.16
N LEU A 325 -4.71 2.82 -3.24
CA LEU A 325 -3.98 1.85 -4.03
C LEU A 325 -4.82 1.38 -5.22
N ILE A 326 -4.19 1.29 -6.38
CA ILE A 326 -4.68 0.55 -7.55
C ILE A 326 -3.76 -0.68 -7.73
N TYR A 327 -4.32 -1.88 -7.65
CA TYR A 327 -3.62 -3.10 -8.03
C TYR A 327 -3.68 -3.28 -9.55
N ASN A 328 -2.57 -3.68 -10.17
CA ASN A 328 -2.46 -3.80 -11.63
C ASN A 328 -3.57 -4.68 -12.22
N GLY A 329 -4.26 -4.14 -13.22
CA GLY A 329 -5.43 -4.76 -13.84
C GLY A 329 -6.77 -4.20 -13.37
N GLN A 330 -6.87 -3.58 -12.18
CA GLN A 330 -8.12 -2.95 -11.75
C GLN A 330 -8.58 -1.87 -12.72
N GLU A 331 -7.65 -1.11 -13.30
CA GLU A 331 -7.93 -0.08 -14.31
C GLU A 331 -8.47 -0.66 -15.61
N TYR A 332 -8.27 -1.95 -15.85
CA TYR A 332 -8.86 -2.66 -16.99
C TYR A 332 -10.13 -3.43 -16.62
N GLY A 333 -10.59 -3.39 -15.36
CA GLY A 333 -11.71 -4.17 -14.88
C GLY A 333 -11.38 -5.66 -14.83
N LEU A 334 -10.28 -6.03 -14.19
CA LEU A 334 -9.80 -7.41 -14.11
C LEU A 334 -10.82 -8.32 -13.38
N GLU A 335 -11.48 -9.19 -14.15
CA GLU A 335 -12.44 -10.20 -13.67
C GLU A 335 -11.79 -11.58 -13.45
N LYS A 336 -10.46 -11.60 -13.29
CA LYS A 336 -9.68 -12.83 -13.20
C LYS A 336 -8.83 -12.83 -11.92
N ARG A 337 -8.83 -13.96 -11.22
CA ARG A 337 -7.85 -14.26 -10.19
C ARG A 337 -6.54 -14.67 -10.89
N LEU A 338 -5.46 -13.96 -10.57
CA LEU A 338 -4.16 -14.23 -11.18
C LEU A 338 -3.47 -15.41 -10.49
N GLU A 339 -2.84 -16.25 -11.30
CA GLU A 339 -2.12 -17.46 -10.81
C GLU A 339 -0.83 -17.06 -10.10
N PHE A 340 -0.75 -17.28 -8.77
CA PHE A 340 0.37 -16.79 -7.97
C PHE A 340 1.70 -17.50 -8.26
N PHE A 341 1.67 -18.81 -8.46
CA PHE A 341 2.87 -19.65 -8.63
C PHE A 341 3.20 -19.98 -10.08
N GLU A 342 2.39 -19.50 -11.02
CA GLU A 342 2.45 -19.85 -12.42
C GLU A 342 2.57 -18.61 -13.30
N LYS A 343 2.86 -18.80 -14.59
CA LYS A 343 2.79 -17.73 -15.58
C LYS A 343 1.34 -17.41 -15.90
N ASP A 344 1.01 -16.16 -15.73
CA ASP A 344 -0.28 -15.61 -16.09
C ASP A 344 -0.09 -14.18 -16.63
N PHE A 345 -1.13 -13.57 -17.18
CA PHE A 345 -1.06 -12.17 -17.61
C PHE A 345 -2.40 -11.46 -17.52
N ILE A 346 -2.33 -10.15 -17.36
CA ILE A 346 -3.49 -9.26 -17.25
C ILE A 346 -3.99 -8.93 -18.65
N PRO A 347 -5.24 -9.26 -18.98
CA PRO A 347 -5.86 -8.84 -20.24
C PRO A 347 -6.13 -7.32 -20.19
N LYS A 348 -5.37 -6.54 -20.97
CA LYS A 348 -5.49 -5.08 -21.04
C LYS A 348 -6.61 -4.65 -22.00
N ASN A 349 -7.80 -5.17 -21.78
CA ASN A 349 -8.97 -4.83 -22.58
C ASN A 349 -9.46 -3.42 -22.22
N LYS A 350 -9.99 -2.69 -23.22
CA LYS A 350 -10.63 -1.41 -22.92
C LYS A 350 -11.86 -1.64 -22.04
N SER A 351 -11.88 -0.98 -20.92
CA SER A 351 -12.96 -1.01 -19.93
C SER A 351 -13.28 0.41 -19.48
N ASP A 352 -14.48 0.64 -18.98
CA ASP A 352 -14.85 1.91 -18.39
C ASP A 352 -14.17 2.15 -17.01
N PHE A 353 -13.50 1.14 -16.44
CA PHE A 353 -12.69 1.26 -15.23
C PHE A 353 -11.45 2.15 -15.43
N TYR A 354 -10.83 2.11 -16.62
CA TYR A 354 -9.71 3.02 -16.89
C TYR A 354 -10.14 4.49 -16.78
N ASN A 355 -11.24 4.83 -17.43
CA ASN A 355 -11.80 6.18 -17.34
C ASN A 355 -12.25 6.52 -15.91
N PHE A 356 -12.83 5.57 -15.20
CA PHE A 356 -13.25 5.73 -13.81
C PHE A 356 -12.07 6.07 -12.90
N TYR A 357 -10.99 5.31 -12.92
CA TYR A 357 -9.79 5.61 -12.11
C TYR A 357 -9.08 6.89 -12.56
N SER A 358 -9.02 7.16 -13.87
CA SER A 358 -8.47 8.41 -14.39
C SER A 358 -9.23 9.64 -13.86
N ILE A 359 -10.57 9.57 -13.81
CA ILE A 359 -11.39 10.64 -13.22
C ILE A 359 -11.12 10.79 -11.72
N LEU A 360 -11.08 9.70 -10.95
CA LEU A 360 -10.80 9.75 -9.52
C LEU A 360 -9.41 10.34 -9.23
N ASN A 361 -8.40 9.93 -9.98
CA ASN A 361 -7.05 10.44 -9.84
C ASN A 361 -6.97 11.93 -10.18
N THR A 362 -7.69 12.37 -11.21
CA THR A 362 -7.81 13.80 -11.55
C THR A 362 -8.49 14.57 -10.42
N ILE A 363 -9.60 14.05 -9.90
CA ILE A 363 -10.30 14.68 -8.76
C ILE A 363 -9.37 14.78 -7.54
N LYS A 364 -8.60 13.73 -7.22
CA LYS A 364 -7.65 13.75 -6.11
C LYS A 364 -6.55 14.79 -6.32
N LYS A 365 -5.94 14.82 -7.50
CA LYS A 365 -4.86 15.76 -7.84
C LYS A 365 -5.31 17.22 -7.84
N GLU A 366 -6.52 17.51 -8.32
CA GLU A 366 -7.02 18.88 -8.48
C GLU A 366 -7.68 19.44 -7.20
N ASN A 367 -7.95 18.60 -6.18
CA ASN A 367 -8.67 19.02 -4.99
C ASN A 367 -7.84 18.78 -3.72
N HIS A 368 -7.28 19.88 -3.20
CA HIS A 368 -6.47 19.89 -1.99
C HIS A 368 -7.16 19.24 -0.77
N LEU A 369 -8.51 19.21 -0.74
CA LEU A 369 -9.27 18.54 0.32
C LEU A 369 -9.11 17.01 0.30
N LEU A 370 -8.62 16.41 -0.79
CA LEU A 370 -8.29 14.99 -0.88
C LEU A 370 -6.81 14.70 -0.65
N ASN A 371 -6.00 15.74 -0.46
CA ASN A 371 -4.59 15.56 -0.13
C ASN A 371 -4.40 14.95 1.26
N ILE A 372 -3.25 14.34 1.44
CA ILE A 372 -2.72 13.99 2.75
C ILE A 372 -2.28 15.31 3.40
N ASP A 373 -3.10 15.82 4.31
CA ASP A 373 -2.92 17.11 4.96
C ASP A 373 -3.61 17.07 6.34
N PRO A 374 -2.85 17.16 7.45
CA PRO A 374 -3.41 17.13 8.81
C PRO A 374 -4.43 18.25 9.11
N GLU A 375 -4.40 19.34 8.35
CA GLU A 375 -5.36 20.44 8.54
C GLU A 375 -6.70 20.19 7.85
N VAL A 376 -6.79 19.19 6.94
CA VAL A 376 -8.06 18.79 6.34
C VAL A 376 -8.86 17.97 7.33
N LYS A 377 -9.98 18.53 7.77
CA LYS A 377 -10.91 17.83 8.66
C LYS A 377 -11.74 16.83 7.88
N PHE A 378 -11.93 15.66 8.47
CA PHE A 378 -12.85 14.64 7.98
C PHE A 378 -14.00 14.48 8.99
N GLU A 379 -15.23 14.57 8.50
CA GLU A 379 -16.43 14.52 9.31
C GLU A 379 -17.38 13.42 8.77
N ILE A 380 -17.88 12.60 9.67
CA ILE A 380 -18.92 11.60 9.37
C ILE A 380 -20.27 12.28 9.59
N ILE A 381 -21.15 12.24 8.58
CA ILE A 381 -22.51 12.73 8.66
C ILE A 381 -23.41 11.52 8.88
N GLU A 382 -23.86 11.36 10.11
CA GLU A 382 -24.71 10.24 10.50
C GLU A 382 -26.07 10.32 9.79
N LEU A 383 -26.47 9.19 9.20
CA LEU A 383 -27.76 9.05 8.54
C LEU A 383 -28.61 7.96 9.23
N GLU A 384 -29.92 8.06 9.10
CA GLU A 384 -30.86 7.07 9.64
C GLU A 384 -30.66 5.73 8.91
N ASN A 385 -30.52 5.76 7.58
CA ASN A 385 -30.31 4.56 6.79
C ASN A 385 -28.82 4.13 6.83
N LYS A 386 -28.57 3.00 7.49
CA LYS A 386 -27.20 2.48 7.71
C LYS A 386 -26.54 1.80 6.49
N ASN A 387 -27.24 1.71 5.38
CA ASN A 387 -26.64 1.33 4.09
C ASN A 387 -26.17 2.53 3.25
N ILE A 388 -26.27 3.75 3.79
CA ILE A 388 -25.76 4.95 3.15
C ILE A 388 -24.65 5.55 3.99
N VAL A 389 -23.56 5.94 3.36
CA VAL A 389 -22.49 6.73 3.98
C VAL A 389 -22.54 8.16 3.45
N CYS A 390 -22.31 9.13 4.35
CA CYS A 390 -22.12 10.51 3.98
C CYS A 390 -20.94 11.09 4.76
N PHE A 391 -19.94 11.58 4.04
CA PHE A 391 -18.72 12.14 4.63
C PHE A 391 -18.49 13.55 4.11
N LYS A 392 -17.83 14.38 4.93
CA LYS A 392 -17.39 15.72 4.56
C LYS A 392 -15.90 15.84 4.81
N ARG A 393 -15.19 16.43 3.85
CA ARG A 393 -13.83 16.94 4.04
C ARG A 393 -13.86 18.45 3.96
N SER A 394 -13.13 19.14 4.85
CA SER A 394 -13.13 20.60 4.88
C SER A 394 -11.80 21.15 5.37
N LYS A 395 -11.44 22.32 4.82
CA LYS A 395 -10.31 23.13 5.27
C LYS A 395 -10.71 24.61 5.06
N GLU A 396 -10.59 25.41 6.12
CA GLU A 396 -11.03 26.82 6.10
C GLU A 396 -12.49 26.98 5.65
N ASN A 397 -12.74 27.66 4.54
CA ASN A 397 -14.07 27.90 3.96
C ASN A 397 -14.42 26.95 2.81
N ASP A 398 -13.52 25.98 2.47
CA ASP A 398 -13.77 25.01 1.41
C ASP A 398 -14.27 23.69 2.01
N SER A 399 -15.17 23.01 1.29
CA SER A 399 -15.70 21.74 1.71
C SER A 399 -16.09 20.86 0.51
N MET A 400 -16.00 19.55 0.71
CA MET A 400 -16.35 18.52 -0.25
C MET A 400 -17.09 17.42 0.46
N TYR A 401 -18.04 16.78 -0.23
CA TYR A 401 -18.85 15.70 0.33
C TYR A 401 -18.72 14.45 -0.52
N PHE A 402 -18.80 13.33 0.16
CA PHE A 402 -19.01 12.02 -0.45
C PHE A 402 -20.30 11.44 0.07
N ILE A 403 -21.17 10.96 -0.81
CA ILE A 403 -22.35 10.19 -0.42
C ILE A 403 -22.43 8.95 -1.30
N ALA A 404 -22.74 7.81 -0.69
CA ALA A 404 -22.87 6.55 -1.41
C ALA A 404 -23.90 5.63 -0.78
N ASN A 405 -24.63 4.94 -1.64
CA ASN A 405 -25.46 3.79 -1.28
C ASN A 405 -24.57 2.53 -1.39
N LEU A 406 -24.37 1.85 -0.26
CA LEU A 406 -23.56 0.63 -0.13
C LEU A 406 -24.44 -0.64 -0.20
N SER A 407 -25.53 -0.59 -0.96
CA SER A 407 -26.46 -1.71 -1.12
C SER A 407 -27.00 -1.84 -2.55
N ASN A 408 -27.65 -2.96 -2.81
CA ASN A 408 -28.27 -3.25 -4.12
C ASN A 408 -29.71 -2.75 -4.25
N ASP A 409 -30.19 -1.96 -3.27
CA ASP A 409 -31.52 -1.39 -3.28
C ASP A 409 -31.49 0.10 -3.59
N THR A 410 -32.58 0.68 -4.11
CA THR A 410 -32.73 2.13 -4.20
C THR A 410 -33.17 2.64 -2.84
N LEU A 411 -32.39 3.57 -2.24
CA LEU A 411 -32.60 4.07 -0.88
C LEU A 411 -32.90 5.57 -0.87
N GLU A 412 -33.77 6.00 0.01
CA GLU A 412 -34.00 7.40 0.33
C GLU A 412 -33.09 7.82 1.49
N PHE A 413 -32.70 9.10 1.49
CA PHE A 413 -31.92 9.67 2.57
C PHE A 413 -32.27 11.15 2.81
N GLU A 414 -31.93 11.62 4.00
CA GLU A 414 -31.96 13.00 4.41
C GLU A 414 -30.72 13.31 5.24
N THR A 415 -29.96 14.32 4.82
CA THR A 415 -28.70 14.71 5.51
C THR A 415 -28.85 15.94 6.39
N GLY A 416 -29.94 16.71 6.26
CA GLY A 416 -30.07 18.03 6.86
C GLY A 416 -29.21 19.13 6.21
N ILE A 417 -28.34 18.79 5.26
CA ILE A 417 -27.48 19.75 4.54
C ILE A 417 -28.29 20.42 3.44
N LYS A 418 -28.34 21.75 3.46
CA LYS A 418 -29.05 22.53 2.45
C LYS A 418 -28.12 22.97 1.34
N GLY A 419 -28.60 22.88 0.11
CA GLY A 419 -27.88 23.36 -1.07
C GLY A 419 -27.82 22.34 -2.21
N SER A 420 -27.40 22.86 -3.35
CA SER A 420 -27.14 22.08 -4.55
C SER A 420 -25.64 22.15 -4.84
N PHE A 421 -25.05 21.00 -5.10
CA PHE A 421 -23.63 20.82 -5.30
C PHE A 421 -23.35 20.30 -6.71
N LYS A 422 -22.17 20.60 -7.22
CA LYS A 422 -21.68 20.03 -8.46
C LYS A 422 -21.06 18.66 -8.18
N THR A 423 -21.49 17.61 -8.91
CA THR A 423 -20.82 16.33 -8.84
C THR A 423 -19.54 16.34 -9.68
N LEU A 424 -18.42 15.92 -9.11
CA LEU A 424 -17.12 15.95 -9.79
C LEU A 424 -16.93 14.78 -10.78
N ILE A 425 -17.76 13.74 -10.68
CA ILE A 425 -17.67 12.57 -11.60
C ILE A 425 -18.21 12.91 -12.98
N ASN A 426 -19.35 13.62 -13.05
CA ASN A 426 -20.05 13.85 -14.32
C ASN A 426 -20.50 15.31 -14.52
N ASN A 427 -20.08 16.22 -13.65
CA ASN A 427 -20.37 17.66 -13.71
C ASN A 427 -21.87 18.04 -13.62
N THR A 428 -22.74 17.17 -13.11
CA THR A 428 -24.15 17.46 -12.91
C THR A 428 -24.41 18.14 -11.54
N ILE A 429 -25.58 18.72 -11.37
CA ILE A 429 -26.00 19.29 -10.11
C ILE A 429 -26.75 18.24 -9.28
N TYR A 430 -26.41 18.14 -8.01
CA TYR A 430 -27.00 17.20 -7.07
C TYR A 430 -27.44 17.89 -5.77
N ASN A 431 -28.62 17.54 -5.28
CA ASN A 431 -29.14 18.02 -4.01
C ASN A 431 -28.79 17.04 -2.89
N LEU A 432 -27.94 17.47 -1.95
CA LEU A 432 -27.50 16.63 -0.83
C LEU A 432 -28.48 16.62 0.35
N GLY A 433 -29.49 17.48 0.37
CA GLY A 433 -30.42 17.60 1.51
C GLY A 433 -31.30 16.37 1.69
N SER A 434 -32.14 16.08 0.70
CA SER A 434 -33.04 14.91 0.67
C SER A 434 -33.16 14.45 -0.77
N ASN A 435 -32.96 13.15 -0.99
CA ASN A 435 -32.96 12.58 -2.33
C ASN A 435 -33.03 11.04 -2.26
N LYS A 436 -32.86 10.38 -3.44
CA LYS A 436 -32.74 8.94 -3.61
C LYS A 436 -31.39 8.61 -4.23
N LEU A 437 -30.78 7.52 -3.77
CA LEU A 437 -29.63 6.88 -4.39
C LEU A 437 -30.06 5.52 -4.94
N LYS A 438 -29.77 5.28 -6.21
CA LYS A 438 -29.90 3.93 -6.80
C LYS A 438 -28.93 2.97 -6.15
N ALA A 439 -29.08 1.69 -6.42
CA ALA A 439 -28.14 0.66 -6.02
C ALA A 439 -26.70 1.07 -6.41
N TRP A 440 -25.79 1.04 -5.45
CA TRP A 440 -24.35 1.35 -5.62
C TRP A 440 -24.06 2.73 -6.20
N GLU A 441 -25.01 3.65 -6.16
CA GLU A 441 -24.79 5.02 -6.64
C GLU A 441 -23.97 5.82 -5.62
N PHE A 442 -23.01 6.60 -6.12
CA PHE A 442 -22.20 7.48 -5.30
C PHE A 442 -21.96 8.83 -6.00
N HIS A 443 -21.69 9.86 -5.20
CA HIS A 443 -21.33 11.18 -5.67
C HIS A 443 -20.18 11.77 -4.85
N ILE A 444 -19.25 12.45 -5.54
CA ILE A 444 -18.25 13.34 -4.95
C ILE A 444 -18.69 14.76 -5.30
N LEU A 445 -18.99 15.55 -4.29
CA LEU A 445 -19.72 16.82 -4.42
C LEU A 445 -18.88 18.00 -3.94
N LYS A 446 -18.89 19.07 -4.72
CA LYS A 446 -18.27 20.33 -4.34
C LYS A 446 -19.14 21.53 -4.67
#